data_1dda54dca844dfe17b6b3270d7e1f304
#
_entry.id   1dda54dca844dfe17b6b3270d7e1f304
#
_cell.length_a   1.000
_cell.length_b   1.000
_cell.length_c   1.000
_cell.angle_alpha   90.00
_cell.angle_beta   90.00
_cell.angle_gamma   90.00
#
_symmetry.space_group_name_H-M   'P 1'
#
loop_
_entity.id
_entity.type
_entity.pdbx_description
1 polymer ?
#
loop_
_entity_poly.entity_id
_entity_poly.type
_entity_poly.pdbx_seq_one_letter_code
_entity_poly.pdbx_strand_id
1 'polypeptide(L)'
;MTPTNIPDFSYLKKACLEIGNHIKKNSIVVFESTVYPGATREICIPIIEKVAKFKLGKDFFVGYSPERISIGDNTYNLKNIVKIISADSNKSRKIIKKVYSKILDKKPYEAESIEVAEFAKVFENTQRDLNISLVNELSIISNKLGISSDSVIKAATTKWNFMKFTPGLVGGHCISVDPYYLAYKSKKIGYQTKVINAGRHVNNAMPHFIYNNIKNRLVKSKKKFEKLKIIVLGLTFKENCKDIRNSKIFDLIKILDKKKFKVFLHDPYAIKEEVKEMYSKEMINFNKLPKSDVIILSLNHKFYLRIGLKKIISKLNKKGIFVDLKSTFKSSFGHTIDEKYFCL
;
A
#
# COMPACT_ATOMS: atom_id res chain seq x y z
N MET A 1 11.99 5.90 -1.18
CA MET A 1 11.95 6.73 0.07
C MET A 1 13.15 6.40 0.92
N THR A 2 13.75 7.40 1.54
CA THR A 2 14.76 7.20 2.58
C THR A 2 14.10 6.67 3.88
N PRO A 3 14.88 6.14 4.84
CA PRO A 3 14.35 5.75 6.15
C PRO A 3 13.61 6.87 6.91
N THR A 4 13.91 8.13 6.59
CA THR A 4 13.27 9.34 7.15
C THR A 4 12.06 9.83 6.35
N ASN A 5 11.52 9.01 5.45
CA ASN A 5 10.38 9.32 4.59
C ASN A 5 10.61 10.50 3.62
N ILE A 6 11.87 10.78 3.25
CA ILE A 6 12.21 11.75 2.21
C ILE A 6 12.19 11.03 0.85
N PRO A 7 11.59 11.63 -0.21
CA PRO A 7 11.65 11.08 -1.55
C PRO A 7 13.08 10.83 -2.04
N ASP A 8 13.32 9.62 -2.55
CA ASP A 8 14.60 9.28 -3.18
C ASP A 8 14.43 9.34 -4.71
N PHE A 9 15.11 10.28 -5.34
CA PHE A 9 15.08 10.50 -6.77
C PHE A 9 16.34 9.98 -7.49
N SER A 10 17.16 9.16 -6.85
CA SER A 10 18.42 8.66 -7.43
C SER A 10 18.22 7.96 -8.78
N TYR A 11 17.24 7.06 -8.86
CA TYR A 11 16.92 6.37 -10.11
C TYR A 11 16.35 7.30 -11.17
N LEU A 12 15.47 8.23 -10.79
CA LEU A 12 14.91 9.22 -11.72
C LEU A 12 16.01 10.13 -12.28
N LYS A 13 16.93 10.58 -11.43
CA LYS A 13 18.08 11.39 -11.86
C LYS A 13 19.00 10.62 -12.80
N LYS A 14 19.28 9.33 -12.54
CA LYS A 14 20.03 8.48 -13.47
C LYS A 14 19.34 8.38 -14.83
N ALA A 15 18.03 8.12 -14.85
CA ALA A 15 17.26 8.09 -16.09
C ALA A 15 17.33 9.41 -16.85
N CYS A 16 17.26 10.55 -16.15
CA CYS A 16 17.40 11.87 -16.78
C CYS A 16 18.81 12.10 -17.37
N LEU A 17 19.87 11.60 -16.71
CA LEU A 17 21.24 11.64 -17.27
C LEU A 17 21.34 10.82 -18.56
N GLU A 18 20.82 9.61 -18.56
CA GLU A 18 20.80 8.74 -19.75
C GLU A 18 19.98 9.36 -20.88
N ILE A 19 18.81 9.94 -20.58
CA ILE A 19 18.01 10.69 -21.56
C ILE A 19 18.83 11.84 -22.13
N GLY A 20 19.50 12.63 -21.28
CA GLY A 20 20.30 13.76 -21.71
C GLY A 20 21.45 13.39 -22.65
N ASN A 21 22.07 12.21 -22.44
CA ASN A 21 23.15 11.70 -23.28
C ASN A 21 22.68 11.24 -24.68
N HIS A 22 21.41 10.84 -24.82
CA HIS A 22 20.92 10.19 -26.03
C HIS A 22 19.79 10.94 -26.75
N ILE A 23 19.22 11.98 -26.13
CA ILE A 23 18.10 12.74 -26.69
C ILE A 23 18.49 13.46 -27.98
N LYS A 24 17.59 13.46 -28.94
CA LYS A 24 17.74 14.18 -30.22
C LYS A 24 16.88 15.45 -30.23
N LYS A 25 17.22 16.41 -31.08
CA LYS A 25 16.38 17.59 -31.31
C LYS A 25 14.97 17.19 -31.73
N ASN A 26 13.98 17.94 -31.26
CA ASN A 26 12.54 17.70 -31.43
C ASN A 26 11.98 16.45 -30.76
N SER A 27 12.75 15.76 -29.91
CA SER A 27 12.22 14.65 -29.12
C SER A 27 11.23 15.14 -28.08
N ILE A 28 10.27 14.27 -27.73
CA ILE A 28 9.34 14.46 -26.60
C ILE A 28 9.64 13.39 -25.57
N VAL A 29 9.96 13.81 -24.34
CA VAL A 29 10.17 12.93 -23.18
C VAL A 29 8.90 12.92 -22.35
N VAL A 30 8.34 11.74 -22.10
CA VAL A 30 7.16 11.61 -21.23
C VAL A 30 7.55 10.85 -19.98
N PHE A 31 7.41 11.49 -18.81
CA PHE A 31 7.61 10.86 -17.51
C PHE A 31 6.33 10.21 -17.03
N GLU A 32 6.44 8.97 -16.53
CA GLU A 32 5.31 8.22 -15.98
C GLU A 32 5.49 7.86 -14.49
N SER A 33 6.72 7.98 -13.99
CA SER A 33 7.04 7.69 -12.59
C SER A 33 6.32 8.64 -11.64
N THR A 34 5.83 8.12 -10.51
CA THR A 34 5.21 8.94 -9.45
C THR A 34 6.24 9.88 -8.84
N VAL A 35 5.90 11.16 -8.79
CA VAL A 35 6.71 12.23 -8.23
C VAL A 35 5.83 13.24 -7.47
N TYR A 36 6.44 14.16 -6.70
CA TYR A 36 5.70 15.28 -6.13
C TYR A 36 5.39 16.35 -7.19
N PRO A 37 4.36 17.17 -7.00
CA PRO A 37 4.00 18.25 -7.96
C PRO A 37 5.15 19.24 -8.17
N GLY A 38 5.56 19.41 -9.44
CA GLY A 38 6.68 20.24 -9.86
C GLY A 38 8.01 19.51 -10.02
N ALA A 39 8.09 18.22 -9.64
CA ALA A 39 9.38 17.49 -9.70
C ALA A 39 9.93 17.35 -11.12
N THR A 40 9.10 17.16 -12.13
CA THR A 40 9.53 17.10 -13.53
C THR A 40 10.27 18.38 -13.92
N ARG A 41 9.74 19.55 -13.55
CA ARG A 41 10.39 20.84 -13.83
C ARG A 41 11.60 21.11 -12.93
N GLU A 42 11.52 20.77 -11.66
CA GLU A 42 12.56 21.09 -10.68
C GLU A 42 13.77 20.17 -10.77
N ILE A 43 13.57 18.92 -11.19
CA ILE A 43 14.61 17.87 -11.17
C ILE A 43 14.95 17.39 -12.57
N CYS A 44 13.94 16.94 -13.34
CA CYS A 44 14.19 16.20 -14.57
C CYS A 44 14.68 17.12 -15.70
N ILE A 45 13.97 18.21 -15.95
CA ILE A 45 14.30 19.15 -17.02
C ILE A 45 15.69 19.74 -16.85
N PRO A 46 16.11 20.29 -15.70
CA PRO A 46 17.44 20.88 -15.53
C PRO A 46 18.58 19.90 -15.78
N ILE A 47 18.39 18.61 -15.41
CA ILE A 47 19.40 17.57 -15.68
C ILE A 47 19.53 17.33 -17.18
N ILE A 48 18.43 17.16 -17.88
CA ILE A 48 18.41 16.92 -19.35
C ILE A 48 19.02 18.12 -20.08
N GLU A 49 18.59 19.35 -19.76
CA GLU A 49 19.13 20.57 -20.38
C GLU A 49 20.66 20.68 -20.20
N LYS A 50 21.15 20.39 -18.99
CA LYS A 50 22.59 20.46 -18.67
C LYS A 50 23.39 19.43 -19.47
N VAL A 51 22.91 18.19 -19.55
CA VAL A 51 23.64 17.08 -20.21
C VAL A 51 23.56 17.19 -21.72
N ALA A 52 22.36 17.36 -22.29
CA ALA A 52 22.16 17.45 -23.72
C ALA A 52 22.63 18.78 -24.32
N LYS A 53 22.81 19.81 -23.50
CA LYS A 53 23.01 21.22 -23.93
C LYS A 53 21.86 21.72 -24.81
N PHE A 54 20.67 21.22 -24.57
CA PHE A 54 19.40 21.55 -25.23
C PHE A 54 18.54 22.43 -24.34
N LYS A 55 17.57 23.15 -24.95
CA LYS A 55 16.59 23.96 -24.22
C LYS A 55 15.18 23.43 -24.39
N LEU A 56 14.47 23.31 -23.26
CA LEU A 56 13.04 22.95 -23.24
C LEU A 56 12.23 23.93 -24.10
N GLY A 57 11.28 23.42 -24.85
CA GLY A 57 10.39 24.20 -25.72
C GLY A 57 11.01 24.65 -27.04
N LYS A 58 12.34 24.48 -27.20
CA LYS A 58 13.08 24.79 -28.41
C LYS A 58 13.68 23.54 -29.05
N ASP A 59 14.51 22.83 -28.32
CA ASP A 59 15.27 21.67 -28.81
C ASP A 59 14.61 20.34 -28.42
N PHE A 60 13.90 20.30 -27.30
CA PHE A 60 13.11 19.14 -26.84
C PHE A 60 11.85 19.57 -26.09
N PHE A 61 10.95 18.63 -25.87
CA PHE A 61 9.67 18.85 -25.21
C PHE A 61 9.44 17.80 -24.12
N VAL A 62 8.58 18.12 -23.15
CA VAL A 62 8.33 17.24 -22.00
C VAL A 62 6.84 17.09 -21.77
N GLY A 63 6.42 15.86 -21.45
CA GLY A 63 5.10 15.54 -20.94
C GLY A 63 5.16 14.73 -19.66
N TYR A 64 4.02 14.60 -19.03
CA TYR A 64 3.83 13.74 -17.87
C TYR A 64 2.53 12.98 -18.00
N SER A 65 2.57 11.67 -17.73
CA SER A 65 1.41 10.79 -17.83
C SER A 65 1.50 9.69 -16.77
N PRO A 66 0.91 9.91 -15.58
CA PRO A 66 1.08 9.00 -14.46
C PRO A 66 0.56 7.59 -14.72
N GLU A 67 1.24 6.60 -14.14
CA GLU A 67 0.76 5.23 -14.13
C GLU A 67 -0.38 5.07 -13.11
N ARG A 68 -1.51 4.50 -13.56
CA ARG A 68 -2.74 4.31 -12.78
C ARG A 68 -3.24 2.86 -12.75
N ILE A 69 -2.47 1.92 -13.32
CA ILE A 69 -2.83 0.49 -13.35
C ILE A 69 -2.72 -0.09 -11.94
N SER A 70 -3.70 -0.91 -11.57
CA SER A 70 -3.63 -1.73 -10.37
C SER A 70 -3.08 -3.11 -10.72
N ILE A 71 -1.83 -3.37 -10.36
CA ILE A 71 -1.19 -4.68 -10.61
C ILE A 71 -2.05 -5.82 -10.04
N GLY A 72 -2.36 -6.82 -10.88
CA GLY A 72 -3.20 -7.95 -10.51
C GLY A 72 -4.72 -7.70 -10.60
N ASP A 73 -5.13 -6.53 -11.07
CA ASP A 73 -6.52 -6.24 -11.40
C ASP A 73 -6.77 -6.54 -12.89
N ASN A 74 -7.62 -7.51 -13.17
CA ASN A 74 -7.96 -7.90 -14.54
C ASN A 74 -9.03 -6.98 -15.17
N THR A 75 -9.75 -6.22 -14.34
CA THR A 75 -10.84 -5.34 -14.78
C THR A 75 -10.32 -4.01 -15.29
N TYR A 76 -9.32 -3.44 -14.57
CA TYR A 76 -8.74 -2.14 -14.88
C TYR A 76 -7.30 -2.30 -15.38
N ASN A 77 -7.16 -2.56 -16.68
CA ASN A 77 -5.87 -2.70 -17.37
C ASN A 77 -5.53 -1.43 -18.17
N LEU A 78 -4.35 -1.39 -18.79
CA LEU A 78 -3.89 -0.23 -19.56
C LEU A 78 -4.90 0.25 -20.59
N LYS A 79 -5.57 -0.66 -21.30
CA LYS A 79 -6.48 -0.31 -22.38
C LYS A 79 -7.73 0.42 -21.91
N ASN A 80 -8.31 -0.03 -20.78
CA ASN A 80 -9.64 0.43 -20.33
C ASN A 80 -9.63 1.47 -19.21
N ILE A 81 -8.45 1.94 -18.76
CA ILE A 81 -8.36 3.07 -17.82
C ILE A 81 -8.35 4.41 -18.57
N VAL A 82 -8.84 5.47 -17.90
CA VAL A 82 -8.62 6.83 -18.36
C VAL A 82 -7.23 7.27 -17.93
N LYS A 83 -6.27 7.36 -18.86
CA LYS A 83 -4.92 7.84 -18.56
C LYS A 83 -4.90 9.37 -18.54
N ILE A 84 -4.21 9.96 -17.60
CA ILE A 84 -3.98 11.42 -17.57
C ILE A 84 -2.77 11.70 -18.46
N ILE A 85 -2.85 12.75 -19.28
CA ILE A 85 -1.71 13.25 -20.06
C ILE A 85 -1.57 14.75 -19.85
N SER A 86 -0.33 15.22 -19.86
CA SER A 86 0.01 16.64 -19.81
C SER A 86 1.28 16.90 -20.60
N ALA A 87 1.56 18.15 -20.91
CA ALA A 87 2.77 18.53 -21.62
C ALA A 87 3.13 19.99 -21.38
N ASP A 88 4.36 20.34 -21.74
CA ASP A 88 4.92 21.70 -21.70
C ASP A 88 4.29 22.65 -22.74
N SER A 89 3.71 22.09 -23.81
CA SER A 89 3.10 22.87 -24.89
C SER A 89 1.89 22.18 -25.50
N ASN A 90 1.02 22.94 -26.18
CA ASN A 90 -0.11 22.39 -26.94
C ASN A 90 0.33 21.47 -28.08
N LYS A 91 1.48 21.74 -28.70
CA LYS A 91 2.03 20.93 -29.78
C LYS A 91 2.43 19.55 -29.29
N SER A 92 3.24 19.49 -28.24
CA SER A 92 3.67 18.22 -27.61
C SER A 92 2.48 17.45 -27.04
N ARG A 93 1.51 18.13 -26.40
CA ARG A 93 0.30 17.50 -25.86
C ARG A 93 -0.54 16.79 -26.94
N LYS A 94 -0.71 17.42 -28.12
CA LYS A 94 -1.40 16.78 -29.27
C LYS A 94 -0.71 15.50 -29.71
N ILE A 95 0.63 15.50 -29.76
CA ILE A 95 1.42 14.32 -30.17
C ILE A 95 1.29 13.22 -29.11
N ILE A 96 1.48 13.55 -27.83
CA ILE A 96 1.32 12.62 -26.70
C ILE A 96 -0.07 12.00 -26.72
N LYS A 97 -1.11 12.82 -26.87
CA LYS A 97 -2.50 12.35 -27.00
C LYS A 97 -2.66 11.35 -28.13
N LYS A 98 -2.11 11.65 -29.33
CA LYS A 98 -2.19 10.76 -30.49
C LYS A 98 -1.52 9.42 -30.22
N VAL A 99 -0.36 9.41 -29.52
CA VAL A 99 0.34 8.16 -29.16
C VAL A 99 -0.50 7.32 -28.22
N TYR A 100 -0.93 7.90 -27.07
CA TYR A 100 -1.72 7.14 -26.10
C TYR A 100 -3.08 6.70 -26.63
N SER A 101 -3.75 7.50 -27.46
CA SER A 101 -5.04 7.12 -28.08
C SER A 101 -4.95 5.92 -29.03
N LYS A 102 -3.74 5.50 -29.45
CA LYS A 102 -3.56 4.28 -30.24
C LYS A 102 -3.56 3.01 -29.41
N ILE A 103 -3.28 3.12 -28.10
CA ILE A 103 -3.13 1.97 -27.20
C ILE A 103 -4.24 1.90 -26.13
N LEU A 104 -5.03 2.96 -25.98
CA LEU A 104 -6.11 3.08 -25.01
C LEU A 104 -7.47 2.95 -25.70
N ASP A 105 -8.38 2.22 -25.10
CA ASP A 105 -9.78 2.16 -25.53
C ASP A 105 -10.56 3.42 -25.12
N LYS A 106 -10.08 4.12 -24.07
CA LYS A 106 -10.70 5.34 -23.55
C LYS A 106 -9.87 6.56 -23.90
N LYS A 107 -10.55 7.67 -24.21
CA LYS A 107 -9.92 8.96 -24.48
C LYS A 107 -9.11 9.41 -23.25
N PRO A 108 -7.81 9.76 -23.40
CA PRO A 108 -7.02 10.30 -22.31
C PRO A 108 -7.60 11.63 -21.79
N TYR A 109 -7.50 11.85 -20.48
CA TYR A 109 -7.79 13.14 -19.86
C TYR A 109 -6.59 14.08 -20.02
N GLU A 110 -6.83 15.25 -20.61
CA GLU A 110 -5.81 16.28 -20.83
C GLU A 110 -5.76 17.21 -19.62
N ALA A 111 -4.76 17.06 -18.77
CA ALA A 111 -4.55 17.96 -17.64
C ALA A 111 -3.99 19.32 -18.12
N GLU A 112 -4.33 20.38 -17.41
CA GLU A 112 -3.95 21.76 -17.73
C GLU A 112 -2.44 21.98 -17.72
N SER A 113 -1.74 21.32 -16.79
CA SER A 113 -0.28 21.40 -16.67
C SER A 113 0.32 20.06 -16.22
N ILE A 114 1.65 19.95 -16.30
CA ILE A 114 2.43 18.83 -15.79
C ILE A 114 2.21 18.71 -14.28
N GLU A 115 2.23 19.80 -13.56
CA GLU A 115 2.07 19.85 -12.10
C GLU A 115 0.68 19.36 -11.66
N VAL A 116 -0.36 19.67 -12.41
CA VAL A 116 -1.74 19.16 -12.16
C VAL A 116 -1.78 17.65 -12.33
N ALA A 117 -1.15 17.10 -13.35
CA ALA A 117 -1.10 15.67 -13.59
C ALA A 117 -0.27 14.92 -12.52
N GLU A 118 0.87 15.50 -12.10
CA GLU A 118 1.69 14.99 -10.99
C GLU A 118 0.91 15.01 -9.67
N PHE A 119 0.23 16.13 -9.39
CA PHE A 119 -0.56 16.29 -8.17
C PHE A 119 -1.72 15.29 -8.11
N ALA A 120 -2.47 15.14 -9.22
CA ALA A 120 -3.60 14.22 -9.30
C ALA A 120 -3.19 12.80 -8.90
N LYS A 121 -2.04 12.32 -9.38
CA LYS A 121 -1.53 10.98 -9.07
C LYS A 121 -1.31 10.76 -7.58
N VAL A 122 -0.56 11.62 -6.94
CA VAL A 122 -0.24 11.47 -5.51
C VAL A 122 -1.45 11.78 -4.63
N PHE A 123 -2.37 12.62 -5.08
CA PHE A 123 -3.60 12.94 -4.38
C PHE A 123 -4.58 11.75 -4.35
N GLU A 124 -4.75 11.03 -5.47
CA GLU A 124 -5.57 9.81 -5.53
C GLU A 124 -5.14 8.78 -4.47
N ASN A 125 -3.84 8.53 -4.35
CA ASN A 125 -3.31 7.58 -3.39
C ASN A 125 -3.35 8.11 -1.95
N THR A 126 -3.13 9.41 -1.76
CA THR A 126 -3.27 10.07 -0.45
C THR A 126 -4.71 10.01 0.05
N GLN A 127 -5.70 10.27 -0.82
CA GLN A 127 -7.12 10.15 -0.47
C GLN A 127 -7.45 8.73 -0.01
N ARG A 128 -6.94 7.71 -0.70
CA ARG A 128 -7.16 6.30 -0.31
C ARG A 128 -6.50 5.98 1.03
N ASP A 129 -5.28 6.45 1.27
CA ASP A 129 -4.57 6.27 2.54
C ASP A 129 -5.34 6.88 3.71
N LEU A 130 -5.86 8.10 3.53
CA LEU A 130 -6.65 8.80 4.55
C LEU A 130 -7.98 8.11 4.84
N ASN A 131 -8.68 7.63 3.82
CA ASN A 131 -9.92 6.88 4.02
C ASN A 131 -9.68 5.57 4.79
N ILE A 132 -8.56 4.87 4.52
CA ILE A 132 -8.18 3.69 5.28
C ILE A 132 -7.78 4.09 6.72
N SER A 133 -7.10 5.21 6.92
CA SER A 133 -6.76 5.67 8.26
C SER A 133 -8.00 5.99 9.11
N LEU A 134 -9.02 6.58 8.51
CA LEU A 134 -10.29 6.85 9.18
C LEU A 134 -10.97 5.55 9.65
N VAL A 135 -11.05 4.52 8.80
CA VAL A 135 -11.66 3.24 9.22
C VAL A 135 -10.75 2.43 10.14
N ASN A 136 -9.42 2.62 10.10
CA ASN A 136 -8.51 2.08 11.09
C ASN A 136 -8.73 2.73 12.47
N GLU A 137 -8.90 4.04 12.53
CA GLU A 137 -9.24 4.74 13.77
C GLU A 137 -10.61 4.33 14.30
N LEU A 138 -11.61 4.17 13.41
CA LEU A 138 -12.90 3.57 13.75
C LEU A 138 -12.73 2.20 14.41
N SER A 139 -11.86 1.33 13.85
CA SER A 139 -11.59 0.01 14.44
C SER A 139 -10.99 0.10 15.85
N ILE A 140 -10.09 1.06 16.09
CA ILE A 140 -9.51 1.31 17.42
C ILE A 140 -10.60 1.76 18.41
N ILE A 141 -11.45 2.71 18.01
CA ILE A 141 -12.55 3.23 18.83
C ILE A 141 -13.55 2.11 19.13
N SER A 142 -13.99 1.40 18.10
CA SER A 142 -14.95 0.29 18.22
C SER A 142 -14.45 -0.80 19.19
N ASN A 143 -13.17 -1.15 19.10
CA ASN A 143 -12.54 -2.12 20.01
C ASN A 143 -12.58 -1.66 21.47
N LYS A 144 -12.34 -0.37 21.74
CA LYS A 144 -12.44 0.21 23.09
C LYS A 144 -13.87 0.24 23.62
N LEU A 145 -14.85 0.47 22.74
CA LEU A 145 -16.28 0.47 23.09
C LEU A 145 -16.88 -0.93 23.20
N GLY A 146 -16.14 -1.97 22.80
CA GLY A 146 -16.66 -3.32 22.80
C GLY A 146 -17.67 -3.61 21.68
N ILE A 147 -17.67 -2.82 20.60
CA ILE A 147 -18.55 -2.99 19.42
C ILE A 147 -17.74 -3.41 18.21
N SER A 148 -18.43 -3.91 17.20
CA SER A 148 -17.81 -4.39 15.97
C SER A 148 -17.69 -3.29 14.93
N SER A 149 -16.46 -2.96 14.53
CA SER A 149 -16.17 -2.06 13.41
C SER A 149 -16.83 -2.49 12.09
N ASP A 150 -16.80 -3.80 11.79
CA ASP A 150 -17.47 -4.36 10.60
C ASP A 150 -19.00 -4.12 10.61
N SER A 151 -19.64 -4.28 11.78
CA SER A 151 -21.07 -3.99 11.93
C SER A 151 -21.38 -2.50 11.74
N VAL A 152 -20.52 -1.62 12.27
CA VAL A 152 -20.66 -0.17 12.07
C VAL A 152 -20.49 0.18 10.59
N ILE A 153 -19.47 -0.38 9.91
CA ILE A 153 -19.24 -0.13 8.48
C ILE A 153 -20.43 -0.65 7.65
N LYS A 154 -20.97 -1.85 7.96
CA LYS A 154 -22.14 -2.39 7.28
C LYS A 154 -23.36 -1.46 7.43
N ALA A 155 -23.63 -1.00 8.65
CA ALA A 155 -24.70 -0.03 8.89
C ALA A 155 -24.50 1.28 8.13
N ALA A 156 -23.29 1.86 8.18
CA ALA A 156 -22.96 3.09 7.46
C ALA A 156 -23.07 2.94 5.94
N THR A 157 -22.76 1.75 5.40
CA THR A 157 -22.82 1.45 3.94
C THR A 157 -24.25 1.46 3.40
N THR A 158 -25.27 1.42 4.25
CA THR A 158 -26.69 1.58 3.82
C THR A 158 -26.99 2.98 3.32
N LYS A 159 -26.16 3.96 3.67
CA LYS A 159 -26.30 5.35 3.16
C LYS A 159 -25.73 5.42 1.74
N TRP A 160 -26.50 5.94 0.81
CA TRP A 160 -26.23 5.97 -0.64
C TRP A 160 -24.90 6.62 -1.05
N ASN A 161 -24.40 7.60 -0.30
CA ASN A 161 -23.16 8.32 -0.60
C ASN A 161 -21.98 7.91 0.30
N PHE A 162 -22.10 6.81 1.05
CA PHE A 162 -21.01 6.32 1.89
C PHE A 162 -19.98 5.54 1.07
N MET A 163 -18.75 6.01 1.04
CA MET A 163 -17.64 5.29 0.41
C MET A 163 -17.09 4.21 1.35
N LYS A 164 -17.28 2.96 0.97
CA LYS A 164 -16.88 1.81 1.78
C LYS A 164 -15.37 1.58 1.72
N PHE A 165 -14.72 1.66 2.88
CA PHE A 165 -13.37 1.18 3.13
C PHE A 165 -13.36 0.18 4.27
N THR A 166 -12.32 -0.64 4.36
CA THR A 166 -12.16 -1.64 5.43
C THR A 166 -10.85 -1.42 6.16
N PRO A 167 -10.81 -1.65 7.49
CA PRO A 167 -9.59 -1.55 8.27
C PRO A 167 -8.53 -2.56 7.79
N GLY A 168 -7.26 -2.25 8.07
CA GLY A 168 -6.18 -3.16 7.75
C GLY A 168 -4.80 -2.52 7.79
N LEU A 169 -3.80 -3.32 7.52
CA LEU A 169 -2.42 -2.88 7.40
C LEU A 169 -2.20 -2.23 6.03
N VAL A 170 -1.75 -0.98 6.02
CA VAL A 170 -1.52 -0.20 4.80
C VAL A 170 -0.05 -0.26 4.42
N GLY A 171 0.27 -1.10 3.44
CA GLY A 171 1.59 -1.29 2.88
C GLY A 171 1.66 -1.02 1.38
N GLY A 172 2.74 -1.50 0.74
CA GLY A 172 2.99 -1.41 -0.69
C GLY A 172 3.72 -0.13 -1.13
N HIS A 173 3.88 0.03 -2.45
CA HIS A 173 4.71 1.09 -3.04
C HIS A 173 3.99 2.42 -3.22
N CYS A 174 2.66 2.41 -3.27
CA CYS A 174 1.87 3.57 -3.64
C CYS A 174 1.21 4.19 -2.41
N ILE A 175 0.24 3.48 -1.81
CA ILE A 175 -0.62 4.07 -0.77
C ILE A 175 0.18 4.43 0.49
N SER A 176 1.18 3.65 0.87
CA SER A 176 2.02 3.95 2.04
C SER A 176 3.14 4.96 1.76
N VAL A 177 3.36 5.34 0.52
CA VAL A 177 4.52 6.15 0.05
C VAL A 177 4.09 7.52 -0.47
N ASP A 178 3.10 7.57 -1.37
CA ASP A 178 2.73 8.80 -2.07
C ASP A 178 2.29 9.95 -1.14
N PRO A 179 1.64 9.72 0.02
CA PRO A 179 1.35 10.80 0.97
C PRO A 179 2.59 11.54 1.45
N TYR A 180 3.73 10.86 1.56
CA TYR A 180 4.99 11.50 1.94
C TYR A 180 5.57 12.39 0.84
N TYR A 181 5.27 12.13 -0.45
CA TYR A 181 5.63 13.04 -1.54
C TYR A 181 4.92 14.38 -1.39
N LEU A 182 3.62 14.37 -1.07
CA LEU A 182 2.86 15.61 -0.80
C LEU A 182 3.35 16.31 0.46
N ALA A 183 3.56 15.57 1.55
CA ALA A 183 4.05 16.13 2.81
C ALA A 183 5.43 16.79 2.62
N TYR A 184 6.33 16.16 1.88
CA TYR A 184 7.65 16.68 1.55
C TYR A 184 7.57 17.99 0.74
N LYS A 185 6.79 17.99 -0.37
CA LYS A 185 6.63 19.18 -1.21
C LYS A 185 5.95 20.31 -0.44
N SER A 186 4.92 20.00 0.30
CA SER A 186 4.19 20.95 1.15
C SER A 186 5.12 21.64 2.16
N LYS A 187 5.98 20.87 2.85
CA LYS A 187 6.98 21.41 3.77
C LYS A 187 7.96 22.35 3.06
N LYS A 188 8.40 22.00 1.83
CA LYS A 188 9.30 22.88 1.02
C LYS A 188 8.70 24.24 0.68
N ILE A 189 7.39 24.31 0.51
CA ILE A 189 6.66 25.57 0.22
C ILE A 189 6.10 26.23 1.49
N GLY A 190 6.57 25.82 2.68
CA GLY A 190 6.22 26.46 3.96
C GLY A 190 4.94 25.98 4.62
N TYR A 191 4.27 24.93 4.11
CA TYR A 191 3.05 24.40 4.72
C TYR A 191 3.25 23.00 5.30
N GLN A 192 3.02 22.83 6.60
CA GLN A 192 3.05 21.53 7.24
C GLN A 192 1.70 20.84 7.16
N THR A 193 1.63 19.71 6.45
CA THR A 193 0.40 18.92 6.31
C THR A 193 -0.08 18.41 7.66
N LYS A 194 -1.33 18.69 8.02
CA LYS A 194 -1.96 18.22 9.27
C LYS A 194 -2.67 16.89 9.05
N VAL A 195 -3.64 16.86 8.16
CA VAL A 195 -4.48 15.67 7.89
C VAL A 195 -3.66 14.48 7.36
N ILE A 196 -2.76 14.73 6.40
CA ILE A 196 -1.90 13.68 5.82
C ILE A 196 -1.03 13.04 6.91
N ASN A 197 -0.40 13.86 7.75
CA ASN A 197 0.47 13.37 8.81
C ASN A 197 -0.32 12.61 9.89
N ALA A 198 -1.51 13.08 10.26
CA ALA A 198 -2.39 12.38 11.22
C ALA A 198 -2.82 11.02 10.67
N GLY A 199 -3.28 10.94 9.42
CA GLY A 199 -3.67 9.67 8.79
C GLY A 199 -2.50 8.68 8.70
N ARG A 200 -1.31 9.16 8.31
CA ARG A 200 -0.11 8.32 8.31
C ARG A 200 0.29 7.84 9.69
N HIS A 201 0.12 8.67 10.72
CA HIS A 201 0.34 8.26 12.11
C HIS A 201 -0.58 7.09 12.51
N VAL A 202 -1.88 7.21 12.25
CA VAL A 202 -2.87 6.14 12.53
C VAL A 202 -2.48 4.85 11.79
N ASN A 203 -2.25 4.91 10.48
CA ASN A 203 -1.91 3.73 9.67
C ASN A 203 -0.60 3.07 10.13
N ASN A 204 0.39 3.86 10.53
CA ASN A 204 1.66 3.36 11.04
C ASN A 204 1.55 2.74 12.44
N ALA A 205 0.57 3.15 13.25
CA ALA A 205 0.33 2.62 14.59
C ALA A 205 -0.40 1.26 14.59
N MET A 206 -1.05 0.87 13.48
CA MET A 206 -1.85 -0.36 13.42
C MET A 206 -1.11 -1.64 13.80
N PRO A 207 0.16 -1.89 13.44
CA PRO A 207 0.88 -3.07 13.90
C PRO A 207 0.98 -3.14 15.42
N HIS A 208 1.21 -2.01 16.09
CA HIS A 208 1.23 -1.93 17.56
C HIS A 208 -0.15 -2.15 18.18
N PHE A 209 -1.20 -1.61 17.57
CA PHE A 209 -2.57 -1.84 18.01
C PHE A 209 -2.94 -3.33 17.95
N ILE A 210 -2.62 -4.02 16.85
CA ILE A 210 -2.87 -5.45 16.68
C ILE A 210 -2.07 -6.24 17.74
N TYR A 211 -0.79 -5.95 17.90
CA TYR A 211 0.04 -6.58 18.92
C TYR A 211 -0.55 -6.42 20.33
N ASN A 212 -0.97 -5.22 20.72
CA ASN A 212 -1.53 -4.96 22.05
C ASN A 212 -2.83 -5.75 22.26
N ASN A 213 -3.68 -5.89 21.24
CA ASN A 213 -4.88 -6.74 21.32
C ASN A 213 -4.54 -8.21 21.50
N ILE A 214 -3.55 -8.74 20.80
CA ILE A 214 -3.04 -10.11 20.98
C ILE A 214 -2.51 -10.28 22.41
N LYS A 215 -1.65 -9.36 22.86
CA LYS A 215 -1.05 -9.37 24.19
C LYS A 215 -2.12 -9.42 25.29
N ASN A 216 -3.11 -8.53 25.23
CA ASN A 216 -4.16 -8.44 26.26
C ASN A 216 -4.97 -9.73 26.37
N ARG A 217 -5.27 -10.41 25.24
CA ARG A 217 -5.96 -11.69 25.21
C ARG A 217 -5.09 -12.83 25.76
N LEU A 218 -3.80 -12.83 25.44
CA LEU A 218 -2.85 -13.81 25.98
C LEU A 218 -2.69 -13.67 27.50
N VAL A 219 -2.63 -12.46 28.03
CA VAL A 219 -2.57 -12.19 29.47
C VAL A 219 -3.80 -12.75 30.17
N LYS A 220 -5.00 -12.47 29.66
CA LYS A 220 -6.25 -13.02 30.19
C LYS A 220 -6.26 -14.55 30.20
N SER A 221 -5.63 -15.20 29.22
CA SER A 221 -5.52 -16.66 29.15
C SER A 221 -4.48 -17.27 30.09
N LYS A 222 -3.80 -16.45 30.95
CA LYS A 222 -2.75 -16.85 31.92
C LYS A 222 -1.57 -17.62 31.25
N LYS A 223 -1.26 -17.37 29.99
CA LYS A 223 -0.14 -18.00 29.29
C LYS A 223 1.17 -17.24 29.53
N LYS A 224 2.26 -17.95 29.82
CA LYS A 224 3.61 -17.38 29.84
C LYS A 224 4.02 -17.02 28.38
N PHE A 225 4.45 -15.78 28.16
CA PHE A 225 4.78 -15.26 26.81
C PHE A 225 5.99 -15.93 26.15
N GLU A 226 6.97 -16.30 26.96
CA GLU A 226 8.18 -16.98 26.53
C GLU A 226 7.84 -18.36 25.96
N LYS A 227 8.08 -18.59 24.68
CA LYS A 227 7.83 -19.83 23.93
C LYS A 227 6.46 -19.93 23.20
N LEU A 228 5.59 -18.92 23.27
CA LEU A 228 4.35 -18.97 22.49
C LEU A 228 4.64 -18.98 20.99
N LYS A 229 3.91 -19.83 20.29
CA LYS A 229 4.01 -19.99 18.83
C LYS A 229 2.94 -19.15 18.15
N ILE A 230 3.35 -18.36 17.17
CA ILE A 230 2.46 -17.52 16.36
C ILE A 230 2.62 -17.91 14.90
N ILE A 231 1.52 -18.18 14.21
CA ILE A 231 1.50 -18.35 12.76
C ILE A 231 0.99 -17.07 12.13
N VAL A 232 1.69 -16.57 11.12
CA VAL A 232 1.25 -15.45 10.27
C VAL A 232 0.95 -16.00 8.89
N LEU A 233 -0.29 -15.79 8.43
CA LEU A 233 -0.83 -16.20 7.15
C LEU A 233 -1.08 -14.97 6.27
N GLY A 234 -0.34 -14.87 5.16
CA GLY A 234 -0.35 -13.70 4.26
C GLY A 234 0.78 -12.72 4.57
N LEU A 235 1.71 -12.56 3.64
CA LEU A 235 2.92 -11.73 3.79
C LEU A 235 3.02 -10.64 2.73
N THR A 236 2.29 -10.77 1.62
CA THR A 236 2.29 -9.80 0.53
C THR A 236 1.57 -8.51 0.93
N PHE A 237 1.77 -7.42 0.17
CA PHE A 237 1.13 -6.15 0.53
C PHE A 237 -0.37 -6.10 0.21
N LYS A 238 -0.86 -6.98 -0.68
CA LYS A 238 -2.29 -7.17 -1.01
C LYS A 238 -2.59 -8.62 -1.40
N GLU A 239 -3.89 -8.92 -1.49
CA GLU A 239 -4.38 -10.25 -1.83
C GLU A 239 -3.93 -10.71 -3.23
N ASN A 240 -3.59 -12.00 -3.33
CA ASN A 240 -3.32 -12.71 -4.60
C ASN A 240 -2.23 -12.08 -5.49
N CYS A 241 -1.24 -11.43 -4.89
CA CYS A 241 -0.05 -10.94 -5.58
C CYS A 241 1.22 -11.57 -4.99
N LYS A 242 2.34 -11.47 -5.69
CA LYS A 242 3.64 -12.02 -5.25
C LYS A 242 4.45 -11.01 -4.44
N ASP A 243 4.14 -9.71 -4.54
CA ASP A 243 4.98 -8.63 -4.06
C ASP A 243 4.88 -8.45 -2.53
N ILE A 244 6.02 -8.56 -1.87
CA ILE A 244 6.19 -8.43 -0.42
C ILE A 244 6.78 -7.08 0.00
N ARG A 245 7.21 -6.26 -0.97
CA ARG A 245 7.91 -5.00 -0.69
C ARG A 245 7.00 -4.03 0.05
N ASN A 246 7.53 -3.43 1.12
CA ASN A 246 6.78 -2.54 2.02
C ASN A 246 5.49 -3.15 2.60
N SER A 247 5.38 -4.48 2.65
CA SER A 247 4.22 -5.10 3.29
C SER A 247 4.24 -4.83 4.79
N LYS A 248 3.18 -4.19 5.29
CA LYS A 248 3.08 -3.70 6.67
C LYS A 248 2.99 -4.82 7.72
N ILE A 249 2.71 -6.06 7.30
CA ILE A 249 2.71 -7.22 8.19
C ILE A 249 4.10 -7.49 8.77
N PHE A 250 5.18 -7.15 8.05
CA PHE A 250 6.54 -7.33 8.56
C PHE A 250 6.86 -6.39 9.73
N ASP A 251 6.19 -5.25 9.85
CA ASP A 251 6.33 -4.40 11.04
C ASP A 251 5.71 -5.09 12.26
N LEU A 252 4.57 -5.76 12.10
CA LEU A 252 4.00 -6.59 13.17
C LEU A 252 4.91 -7.76 13.52
N ILE A 253 5.45 -8.46 12.52
CA ILE A 253 6.39 -9.57 12.72
C ILE A 253 7.63 -9.10 13.50
N LYS A 254 8.21 -7.94 13.16
CA LYS A 254 9.33 -7.35 13.91
C LYS A 254 8.98 -7.07 15.37
N ILE A 255 7.76 -6.62 15.65
CA ILE A 255 7.28 -6.41 17.02
C ILE A 255 7.21 -7.75 17.76
N LEU A 256 6.65 -8.79 17.13
CA LEU A 256 6.54 -10.12 17.72
C LEU A 256 7.93 -10.74 18.00
N ASP A 257 8.88 -10.60 17.09
CA ASP A 257 10.26 -11.07 17.27
C ASP A 257 10.95 -10.37 18.44
N LYS A 258 10.85 -9.05 18.53
CA LYS A 258 11.39 -8.26 19.66
C LYS A 258 10.80 -8.71 21.00
N LYS A 259 9.60 -9.26 21.02
CA LYS A 259 8.94 -9.83 22.20
C LYS A 259 9.22 -11.33 22.37
N LYS A 260 10.18 -11.89 21.62
CA LYS A 260 10.66 -13.28 21.71
C LYS A 260 9.60 -14.35 21.43
N PHE A 261 8.56 -14.04 20.66
CA PHE A 261 7.62 -15.04 20.16
C PHE A 261 8.27 -15.91 19.07
N LYS A 262 7.88 -17.18 19.02
CA LYS A 262 8.30 -18.08 17.92
C LYS A 262 7.34 -17.92 16.74
N VAL A 263 7.74 -17.13 15.74
CA VAL A 263 6.90 -16.78 14.59
C VAL A 263 7.13 -17.73 13.42
N PHE A 264 6.05 -18.29 12.87
CA PHE A 264 6.02 -19.15 11.68
C PHE A 264 5.26 -18.43 10.57
N LEU A 265 5.86 -18.39 9.37
CA LEU A 265 5.34 -17.62 8.25
C LEU A 265 4.85 -18.53 7.13
N HIS A 266 3.69 -18.20 6.57
CA HIS A 266 3.18 -18.84 5.35
C HIS A 266 2.48 -17.81 4.47
N ASP A 267 2.78 -17.89 3.18
CA ASP A 267 2.06 -17.18 2.13
C ASP A 267 2.03 -18.08 0.87
N PRO A 268 0.90 -18.22 0.18
CA PRO A 268 0.80 -19.07 -1.01
C PRO A 268 1.37 -18.43 -2.27
N TYR A 269 1.61 -17.11 -2.27
CA TYR A 269 2.05 -16.34 -3.45
C TYR A 269 3.43 -15.73 -3.30
N ALA A 270 3.85 -15.37 -2.08
CA ALA A 270 5.15 -14.78 -1.83
C ALA A 270 6.28 -15.74 -2.23
N ILE A 271 7.36 -15.20 -2.78
CA ILE A 271 8.56 -15.93 -3.16
C ILE A 271 9.42 -16.12 -1.92
N LYS A 272 9.77 -17.37 -1.59
CA LYS A 272 10.48 -17.72 -0.34
C LYS A 272 11.86 -17.06 -0.27
N GLU A 273 12.56 -17.05 -1.38
CA GLU A 273 13.88 -16.47 -1.52
C GLU A 273 13.86 -14.96 -1.24
N GLU A 274 12.88 -14.25 -1.78
CA GLU A 274 12.71 -12.81 -1.53
C GLU A 274 12.38 -12.53 -0.06
N VAL A 275 11.53 -13.36 0.59
CA VAL A 275 11.23 -13.20 2.03
C VAL A 275 12.49 -13.40 2.87
N LYS A 276 13.32 -14.40 2.50
CA LYS A 276 14.58 -14.67 3.19
C LYS A 276 15.59 -13.53 3.00
N GLU A 277 15.75 -13.05 1.77
CA GLU A 277 16.68 -11.97 1.42
C GLU A 277 16.28 -10.64 2.08
N MET A 278 15.01 -10.23 1.94
CA MET A 278 14.56 -8.91 2.38
C MET A 278 14.31 -8.82 3.89
N TYR A 279 13.89 -9.91 4.51
CA TYR A 279 13.41 -9.90 5.90
C TYR A 279 14.14 -10.90 6.82
N SER A 280 15.09 -11.67 6.29
CA SER A 280 15.84 -12.72 7.02
C SER A 280 14.90 -13.70 7.72
N LYS A 281 13.82 -14.11 7.02
CA LYS A 281 12.77 -15.01 7.51
C LYS A 281 12.54 -16.16 6.57
N GLU A 282 12.22 -17.33 7.13
CA GLU A 282 11.88 -18.52 6.37
C GLU A 282 10.37 -18.75 6.35
N MET A 283 9.86 -19.15 5.18
CA MET A 283 8.47 -19.55 5.00
C MET A 283 8.32 -21.06 5.10
N ILE A 284 7.21 -21.49 5.72
CA ILE A 284 6.87 -22.89 5.92
C ILE A 284 5.64 -23.26 5.10
N ASN A 285 5.63 -24.43 4.48
CA ASN A 285 4.45 -24.94 3.78
C ASN A 285 3.28 -25.11 4.76
N PHE A 286 2.06 -24.78 4.36
CA PHE A 286 0.87 -24.77 5.20
C PHE A 286 0.69 -26.09 5.98
N ASN A 287 0.85 -27.23 5.32
CA ASN A 287 0.68 -28.53 5.96
C ASN A 287 1.72 -28.82 7.05
N LYS A 288 2.93 -28.27 6.93
CA LYS A 288 4.04 -28.41 7.90
C LYS A 288 3.97 -27.40 9.05
N LEU A 289 3.02 -26.45 9.04
CA LEU A 289 2.83 -25.50 10.13
C LEU A 289 2.49 -26.24 11.42
N PRO A 290 3.16 -25.90 12.55
CA PRO A 290 2.89 -26.53 13.85
C PRO A 290 1.54 -26.09 14.43
N LYS A 291 1.10 -26.72 15.50
CA LYS A 291 0.06 -26.15 16.37
C LYS A 291 0.60 -24.88 17.02
N SER A 292 -0.23 -23.84 17.12
CA SER A 292 0.16 -22.51 17.59
C SER A 292 -0.81 -21.92 18.60
N ASP A 293 -0.34 -20.94 19.34
CA ASP A 293 -1.16 -20.22 20.33
C ASP A 293 -1.92 -19.06 19.72
N VAL A 294 -1.41 -18.53 18.61
CA VAL A 294 -2.05 -17.46 17.83
C VAL A 294 -1.90 -17.77 16.36
N ILE A 295 -2.98 -17.57 15.59
CA ILE A 295 -2.93 -17.49 14.13
C ILE A 295 -3.38 -16.09 13.72
N ILE A 296 -2.58 -15.42 12.90
CA ILE A 296 -2.89 -14.12 12.32
C ILE A 296 -3.16 -14.33 10.83
N LEU A 297 -4.40 -14.15 10.40
CA LEU A 297 -4.78 -14.08 9.00
C LEU A 297 -4.76 -12.61 8.58
N SER A 298 -3.72 -12.21 7.84
CA SER A 298 -3.51 -10.82 7.47
C SER A 298 -4.17 -10.44 6.16
N LEU A 299 -4.33 -11.40 5.23
CA LEU A 299 -4.85 -11.21 3.88
C LEU A 299 -5.79 -12.33 3.46
N ASN A 300 -6.80 -11.98 2.66
CA ASN A 300 -7.80 -12.88 2.10
C ASN A 300 -7.35 -13.50 0.78
N HIS A 301 -6.19 -14.14 0.78
CA HIS A 301 -5.77 -14.90 -0.40
C HIS A 301 -6.79 -15.97 -0.78
N LYS A 302 -7.07 -16.13 -2.06
CA LYS A 302 -7.97 -17.19 -2.58
C LYS A 302 -7.63 -18.57 -2.01
N PHE A 303 -6.35 -18.84 -1.74
CA PHE A 303 -5.91 -20.06 -1.10
C PHE A 303 -6.54 -20.26 0.29
N TYR A 304 -6.48 -19.25 1.17
CA TYR A 304 -7.03 -19.35 2.53
C TYR A 304 -8.56 -19.44 2.54
N LEU A 305 -9.22 -18.72 1.63
CA LEU A 305 -10.67 -18.80 1.46
C LEU A 305 -11.08 -20.22 1.04
N ARG A 306 -10.34 -20.83 0.09
CA ARG A 306 -10.63 -22.18 -0.42
C ARG A 306 -10.41 -23.27 0.61
N ILE A 307 -9.32 -23.22 1.39
CA ILE A 307 -9.09 -24.22 2.45
C ILE A 307 -10.05 -24.07 3.63
N GLY A 308 -10.61 -22.89 3.81
CA GLY A 308 -11.65 -22.58 4.77
C GLY A 308 -11.21 -22.50 6.23
N LEU A 309 -12.08 -21.93 7.06
CA LEU A 309 -11.82 -21.66 8.48
C LEU A 309 -11.43 -22.94 9.24
N LYS A 310 -12.17 -24.04 9.08
CA LYS A 310 -11.91 -25.31 9.81
C LYS A 310 -10.45 -25.76 9.65
N LYS A 311 -9.89 -25.68 8.43
CA LYS A 311 -8.51 -26.08 8.16
C LYS A 311 -7.50 -25.10 8.77
N ILE A 312 -7.79 -23.81 8.75
CA ILE A 312 -6.94 -22.78 9.36
C ILE A 312 -6.88 -22.98 10.89
N ILE A 313 -8.04 -23.00 11.55
CA ILE A 313 -8.08 -23.11 13.02
C ILE A 313 -7.67 -24.49 13.52
N SER A 314 -7.66 -25.53 12.64
CA SER A 314 -7.07 -26.82 12.99
C SER A 314 -5.60 -26.73 13.40
N LYS A 315 -4.91 -25.64 13.08
CA LYS A 315 -3.54 -25.35 13.51
C LYS A 315 -3.46 -24.59 14.84
N LEU A 316 -4.59 -24.23 15.47
CA LEU A 316 -4.61 -23.64 16.81
C LEU A 316 -4.54 -24.70 17.90
N ASN A 317 -3.89 -24.33 19.02
CA ASN A 317 -4.01 -25.03 20.28
C ASN A 317 -5.44 -24.86 20.86
N LYS A 318 -5.88 -25.75 21.78
CA LYS A 318 -7.25 -25.74 22.35
C LYS A 318 -7.69 -24.37 22.92
N LYS A 319 -6.75 -23.57 23.45
CA LYS A 319 -6.98 -22.22 23.98
C LYS A 319 -6.26 -21.16 23.11
N GLY A 320 -6.15 -21.40 21.80
CA GLY A 320 -5.49 -20.50 20.87
C GLY A 320 -6.39 -19.34 20.45
N ILE A 321 -5.78 -18.25 19.96
CA ILE A 321 -6.44 -17.03 19.50
C ILE A 321 -6.36 -16.96 17.97
N PHE A 322 -7.48 -16.74 17.32
CA PHE A 322 -7.52 -16.45 15.88
C PHE A 322 -7.69 -14.95 15.66
N VAL A 323 -6.76 -14.37 14.92
CA VAL A 323 -6.70 -12.94 14.57
C VAL A 323 -7.00 -12.82 13.08
N ASP A 324 -8.14 -12.25 12.74
CA ASP A 324 -8.64 -12.11 11.37
C ASP A 324 -8.65 -10.62 10.99
N LEU A 325 -7.54 -10.14 10.41
CA LEU A 325 -7.36 -8.70 10.14
C LEU A 325 -8.32 -8.13 9.09
N LYS A 326 -9.02 -8.99 8.36
CA LYS A 326 -9.99 -8.58 7.33
C LYS A 326 -11.43 -8.94 7.66
N SER A 327 -11.70 -9.38 8.89
CA SER A 327 -13.04 -9.82 9.33
C SER A 327 -13.69 -10.87 8.41
N THR A 328 -12.87 -11.69 7.73
CA THR A 328 -13.29 -12.65 6.70
C THR A 328 -14.23 -13.71 7.25
N PHE A 329 -13.90 -14.23 8.41
CA PHE A 329 -14.63 -15.34 9.04
C PHE A 329 -15.47 -14.91 10.23
N LYS A 330 -15.74 -13.60 10.37
CA LYS A 330 -16.46 -13.04 11.51
C LYS A 330 -17.83 -13.68 11.73
N SER A 331 -18.59 -13.94 10.68
CA SER A 331 -19.89 -14.59 10.78
C SER A 331 -19.86 -15.98 11.44
N SER A 332 -18.70 -16.65 11.38
CA SER A 332 -18.50 -17.97 12.00
C SER A 332 -18.24 -17.90 13.51
N PHE A 333 -17.99 -16.71 14.08
CA PHE A 333 -17.70 -16.50 15.50
C PHE A 333 -18.83 -15.75 16.24
N GLY A 334 -19.93 -15.42 15.55
CA GLY A 334 -21.09 -14.73 16.12
C GLY A 334 -20.86 -13.22 16.31
N HIS A 335 -21.79 -12.59 17.05
CA HIS A 335 -21.82 -11.12 17.24
C HIS A 335 -21.06 -10.66 18.50
N THR A 336 -20.77 -11.57 19.43
CA THR A 336 -20.08 -11.26 20.69
C THR A 336 -18.58 -11.22 20.51
N ILE A 337 -17.93 -10.36 21.32
CA ILE A 337 -16.45 -10.33 21.40
C ILE A 337 -16.00 -11.63 22.05
N ASP A 338 -15.58 -12.58 21.22
CA ASP A 338 -14.97 -13.83 21.70
C ASP A 338 -13.52 -13.55 22.12
N GLU A 339 -13.11 -14.05 23.32
CA GLU A 339 -11.73 -13.96 23.79
C GLU A 339 -10.76 -14.69 22.84
N LYS A 340 -11.24 -15.69 22.10
CA LYS A 340 -10.45 -16.48 21.15
C LYS A 340 -10.45 -15.90 19.73
N TYR A 341 -11.25 -14.88 19.46
CA TYR A 341 -11.33 -14.24 18.15
C TYR A 341 -11.11 -12.73 18.24
N PHE A 342 -10.28 -12.20 17.35
CA PHE A 342 -10.07 -10.77 17.18
C PHE A 342 -10.09 -10.42 15.70
N CYS A 343 -10.83 -9.40 15.32
CA CYS A 343 -10.81 -8.79 13.98
C CYS A 343 -10.68 -7.26 14.09
N LEU A 344 -10.25 -6.62 12.98
CA LEU A 344 -10.21 -5.15 12.87
C LEU A 344 -11.58 -4.59 12.54
#